data_339e5b381f28efe76a0a663a1c57af76
#
_entry.id   339e5b381f28efe76a0a663a1c57af76
#
_cell.length_a   1.000
_cell.length_b   1.000
_cell.length_c   1.000
_cell.angle_alpha   90.00
_cell.angle_beta   90.00
_cell.angle_gamma   90.00
#
_symmetry.space_group_name_H-M   'P 1'
#
loop_
_entity.id
_entity.type
_entity.pdbx_description
1 polymer ?
#
loop_
_entity_poly.entity_id
_entity_poly.type
_entity_poly.pdbx_seq_one_letter_code
_entity_poly.pdbx_strand_id
1 'polypeptide(L)'
;MQLIIEPTAVNGFDLREADRFRKLLTVWQSKQSKNAEKERYYDGKVSLGEVNLGVAIPIGMAGLEIGCAWGTKTVDVLAARSMFDGFVDLDGESNDQLDAIVANNNLVAEYPKACREELKLGCSFATLSADPDIGCKIRFHSAQTAAALWDGEKGRIECGFAVIDAAQDTPMGEWMPSLINYYTDDAIWVLSRDGSMWSATRLPHIMGRPLMEPLIYNPTASKPFGQSRIKEPIRRLIQGYVRTVANATIGLEFSTAPQKYLLGVTDEQFDAVVNQKFRQYIGNMLAATTNPETGEKPTFGQLQQGNITPHVDMLRMLATQFSAASGLTVTDVGVVNDANPTSSDAILAQSQTLVAMAEQLNESNGDALRTIALMALAITNGVSMDELNDDQKQTVAHFKNPAMPSVAVTADAAIKIASAREGFAETDTFLEMIGFSQTDIRRIRAQEQRTRGFDLISEIESS
;
A
#
# COMPACT_ATOMS: atom_id res chain seq x y z
N MET A 1 -4.99 -6.58 -13.47
CA MET A 1 -4.46 -6.45 -14.84
C MET A 1 -3.48 -7.60 -15.04
N GLN A 2 -3.75 -8.51 -15.95
CA GLN A 2 -2.81 -9.57 -16.31
C GLN A 2 -2.03 -9.09 -17.53
N LEU A 3 -0.73 -8.86 -17.36
CA LEU A 3 0.14 -8.37 -18.42
C LEU A 3 0.88 -9.55 -19.02
N ILE A 4 0.81 -9.71 -20.33
CA ILE A 4 1.55 -10.76 -21.08
C ILE A 4 2.73 -10.09 -21.78
N ILE A 5 3.94 -10.46 -21.40
CA ILE A 5 5.18 -10.04 -22.07
C ILE A 5 5.85 -11.28 -22.64
N GLU A 6 5.82 -11.42 -23.96
CA GLU A 6 6.47 -12.51 -24.69
C GLU A 6 7.33 -11.99 -25.84
N PRO A 7 8.39 -11.23 -25.61
CA PRO A 7 9.30 -10.88 -26.68
C PRO A 7 10.22 -12.07 -26.97
N THR A 8 9.83 -12.91 -27.88
CA THR A 8 10.63 -14.06 -28.34
C THR A 8 11.86 -13.65 -29.12
N ALA A 9 11.80 -12.50 -29.81
CA ALA A 9 12.94 -11.87 -30.48
C ALA A 9 12.73 -10.35 -30.49
N VAL A 10 13.78 -9.60 -30.19
CA VAL A 10 13.81 -8.14 -30.25
C VAL A 10 14.85 -7.74 -31.26
N ASN A 11 14.43 -7.11 -32.37
CA ASN A 11 15.32 -6.58 -33.36
C ASN A 11 16.13 -5.41 -32.77
N GLY A 12 17.44 -5.40 -32.96
CA GLY A 12 18.33 -4.35 -32.47
C GLY A 12 19.08 -4.70 -31.19
N PHE A 13 18.72 -5.80 -30.48
CA PHE A 13 19.53 -6.33 -29.38
C PHE A 13 20.74 -7.13 -29.90
N ASP A 14 21.88 -7.00 -29.23
CA ASP A 14 22.94 -7.97 -29.31
C ASP A 14 22.63 -9.22 -28.44
N LEU A 15 23.48 -10.25 -28.58
CA LEU A 15 23.28 -11.51 -27.86
C LEU A 15 23.33 -11.34 -26.32
N ARG A 16 24.13 -10.41 -25.82
CA ARG A 16 24.30 -10.14 -24.39
C ARG A 16 23.04 -9.48 -23.81
N GLU A 17 22.55 -8.44 -24.48
CA GLU A 17 21.34 -7.73 -24.03
C GLU A 17 20.09 -8.60 -24.17
N ALA A 18 20.01 -9.41 -25.25
CA ALA A 18 18.91 -10.37 -25.37
C ALA A 18 18.89 -11.41 -24.25
N ASP A 19 20.04 -11.92 -23.80
CA ASP A 19 20.13 -12.88 -22.68
C ASP A 19 19.79 -12.20 -21.34
N ARG A 20 20.28 -10.99 -21.08
CA ARG A 20 19.97 -10.21 -19.87
C ARG A 20 18.47 -9.90 -19.78
N PHE A 21 17.89 -9.43 -20.86
CA PHE A 21 16.47 -9.10 -20.92
C PHE A 21 15.59 -10.35 -20.72
N ARG A 22 15.97 -11.50 -21.27
CA ARG A 22 15.30 -12.79 -21.05
C ARG A 22 15.35 -13.22 -19.58
N LYS A 23 16.50 -13.09 -18.90
CA LYS A 23 16.64 -13.37 -17.46
C LYS A 23 15.71 -12.47 -16.65
N LEU A 24 15.68 -11.18 -16.99
CA LEU A 24 14.84 -10.19 -16.34
C LEU A 24 13.35 -10.51 -16.47
N LEU A 25 12.88 -10.89 -17.65
CA LEU A 25 11.52 -11.35 -17.89
C LEU A 25 11.18 -12.62 -17.10
N THR A 26 12.11 -13.57 -17.01
CA THR A 26 11.92 -14.80 -16.21
C THR A 26 11.74 -14.47 -14.74
N VAL A 27 12.54 -13.55 -14.18
CA VAL A 27 12.37 -13.07 -12.79
C VAL A 27 11.01 -12.43 -12.61
N TRP A 28 10.61 -11.53 -13.51
CA TRP A 28 9.32 -10.86 -13.46
C TRP A 28 8.14 -11.86 -13.52
N GLN A 29 8.13 -12.77 -14.49
CA GLN A 29 7.09 -13.78 -14.65
C GLN A 29 6.96 -14.67 -13.41
N SER A 30 8.09 -15.07 -12.79
CA SER A 30 8.10 -15.88 -11.59
C SER A 30 7.42 -15.23 -10.36
N LYS A 31 7.22 -13.91 -10.39
CA LYS A 31 6.62 -13.12 -9.30
C LYS A 31 5.17 -12.76 -9.55
N GLN A 32 4.68 -12.81 -10.80
CA GLN A 32 3.35 -12.33 -11.17
C GLN A 32 2.22 -12.99 -10.36
N SER A 33 2.21 -14.31 -10.25
CA SER A 33 1.20 -15.04 -9.48
C SER A 33 1.17 -14.61 -7.99
N LYS A 34 2.35 -14.45 -7.37
CA LYS A 34 2.45 -13.99 -5.98
C LYS A 34 2.05 -12.52 -5.81
N ASN A 35 2.35 -11.69 -6.78
CA ASN A 35 1.96 -10.28 -6.77
C ASN A 35 0.43 -10.14 -6.95
N ALA A 36 -0.16 -10.90 -7.87
CA ALA A 36 -1.61 -10.95 -8.06
C ALA A 36 -2.35 -11.45 -6.80
N GLU A 37 -1.79 -12.43 -6.09
CA GLU A 37 -2.32 -12.90 -4.81
C GLU A 37 -2.33 -11.76 -3.77
N LYS A 38 -1.21 -11.04 -3.59
CA LYS A 38 -1.12 -9.92 -2.66
C LYS A 38 -2.11 -8.79 -3.00
N GLU A 39 -2.30 -8.51 -4.29
CA GLU A 39 -3.29 -7.55 -4.77
C GLU A 39 -4.70 -7.94 -4.34
N ARG A 40 -5.10 -9.21 -4.50
CA ARG A 40 -6.41 -9.69 -4.05
C ARG A 40 -6.62 -9.52 -2.56
N TYR A 41 -5.58 -9.80 -1.73
CA TYR A 41 -5.66 -9.57 -0.29
C TYR A 41 -5.70 -8.08 0.06
N TYR A 42 -4.99 -7.23 -0.68
CA TYR A 42 -5.07 -5.78 -0.54
C TYR A 42 -6.49 -5.26 -0.86
N ASP A 43 -7.08 -5.72 -1.96
CA ASP A 43 -8.45 -5.37 -2.38
C ASP A 43 -9.55 -5.97 -1.49
N GLY A 44 -9.19 -6.82 -0.53
CA GLY A 44 -10.15 -7.52 0.33
C GLY A 44 -10.93 -8.62 -0.37
N LYS A 45 -10.50 -9.06 -1.57
CA LYS A 45 -11.14 -10.10 -2.39
C LYS A 45 -10.62 -11.48 -2.04
N VAL A 46 -11.08 -12.03 -0.92
CA VAL A 46 -10.72 -13.39 -0.48
C VAL A 46 -11.93 -14.30 -0.63
N SER A 47 -11.83 -15.32 -1.50
CA SER A 47 -12.93 -16.25 -1.73
C SER A 47 -13.05 -17.28 -0.61
N LEU A 48 -14.28 -17.67 -0.27
CA LEU A 48 -14.55 -18.72 0.70
C LEU A 48 -13.98 -20.09 0.28
N GLY A 49 -13.88 -20.35 -1.02
CA GLY A 49 -13.28 -21.57 -1.55
C GLY A 49 -11.82 -21.77 -1.14
N GLU A 50 -11.07 -20.67 -0.94
CA GLU A 50 -9.67 -20.71 -0.48
C GLU A 50 -9.54 -20.98 1.02
N VAL A 51 -10.59 -20.75 1.79
CA VAL A 51 -10.62 -20.88 3.27
C VAL A 51 -11.46 -22.07 3.75
N ASN A 52 -12.05 -22.84 2.84
CA ASN A 52 -12.89 -23.98 3.18
C ASN A 52 -12.03 -25.17 3.67
N LEU A 53 -12.24 -25.57 4.93
CA LEU A 53 -11.61 -26.76 5.52
C LEU A 53 -12.47 -28.03 5.39
N GLY A 54 -13.36 -28.12 4.41
CA GLY A 54 -14.21 -29.29 4.18
C GLY A 54 -15.43 -29.39 5.11
N VAL A 55 -15.71 -28.36 5.92
CA VAL A 55 -16.95 -28.25 6.69
C VAL A 55 -18.05 -27.71 5.74
N ALA A 56 -19.23 -28.33 5.79
CA ALA A 56 -20.33 -28.08 4.89
C ALA A 56 -20.75 -26.60 4.81
N ILE A 57 -20.16 -25.87 3.88
CA ILE A 57 -20.75 -24.61 3.41
C ILE A 57 -21.86 -25.04 2.43
N PRO A 58 -23.12 -24.59 2.63
CA PRO A 58 -24.18 -24.85 1.68
C PRO A 58 -23.73 -24.43 0.27
N ILE A 59 -24.00 -25.26 -0.73
CA ILE A 59 -23.56 -25.05 -2.13
C ILE A 59 -23.98 -23.66 -2.63
N GLY A 60 -25.16 -23.17 -2.22
CA GLY A 60 -25.63 -21.82 -2.57
C GLY A 60 -24.85 -20.66 -1.95
N MET A 61 -24.00 -20.91 -0.97
CA MET A 61 -23.17 -19.90 -0.29
C MET A 61 -21.68 -19.99 -0.66
N ALA A 62 -21.29 -20.96 -1.48
CA ALA A 62 -19.90 -21.11 -1.91
C ALA A 62 -19.36 -19.89 -2.69
N GLY A 63 -20.25 -19.11 -3.30
CA GLY A 63 -19.94 -17.86 -4.00
C GLY A 63 -20.06 -16.60 -3.15
N LEU A 64 -20.30 -16.71 -1.85
CA LEU A 64 -20.40 -15.55 -0.96
C LEU A 64 -19.02 -14.87 -0.85
N GLU A 65 -18.93 -13.62 -1.29
CA GLU A 65 -17.76 -12.78 -1.11
C GLU A 65 -17.89 -11.99 0.20
N ILE A 66 -16.91 -12.13 1.07
CA ILE A 66 -16.82 -11.41 2.33
C ILE A 66 -15.67 -10.42 2.23
N GLY A 67 -15.99 -9.13 2.24
CA GLY A 67 -15.01 -8.06 2.24
C GLY A 67 -14.22 -8.02 3.56
N CYS A 68 -12.90 -7.92 3.47
CA CYS A 68 -12.02 -7.71 4.61
C CYS A 68 -11.01 -6.62 4.31
N ALA A 69 -11.14 -5.46 4.95
CA ALA A 69 -10.27 -4.31 4.72
C ALA A 69 -8.90 -4.40 5.43
N TRP A 70 -8.59 -5.49 6.10
CA TRP A 70 -7.34 -5.62 6.86
C TRP A 70 -6.10 -5.60 5.96
N GLY A 71 -6.18 -6.15 4.74
CA GLY A 71 -5.11 -6.07 3.76
C GLY A 71 -4.80 -4.62 3.36
N THR A 72 -5.83 -3.86 3.01
CA THR A 72 -5.75 -2.42 2.72
C THR A 72 -5.19 -1.64 3.91
N LYS A 73 -5.73 -1.86 5.11
CA LYS A 73 -5.26 -1.22 6.35
C LYS A 73 -3.79 -1.47 6.64
N THR A 74 -3.30 -2.70 6.41
CA THR A 74 -1.90 -3.07 6.62
C THR A 74 -0.94 -2.21 5.79
N VAL A 75 -1.35 -1.80 4.61
CA VAL A 75 -0.56 -0.98 3.67
C VAL A 75 -0.81 0.51 3.91
N ASP A 76 -2.08 0.93 3.83
CA ASP A 76 -2.44 2.34 3.73
C ASP A 76 -2.17 3.13 5.01
N VAL A 77 -2.32 2.52 6.19
CA VAL A 77 -2.06 3.20 7.47
C VAL A 77 -0.58 3.53 7.63
N LEU A 78 0.33 2.64 7.19
CA LEU A 78 1.76 2.94 7.20
C LEU A 78 2.13 3.94 6.08
N ALA A 79 1.62 3.75 4.86
CA ALA A 79 1.86 4.66 3.75
C ALA A 79 1.45 6.10 4.07
N ALA A 80 0.33 6.29 4.78
CA ALA A 80 -0.15 7.60 5.20
C ALA A 80 0.78 8.32 6.20
N ARG A 81 1.71 7.59 6.84
CA ARG A 81 2.71 8.17 7.76
C ARG A 81 4.06 8.44 7.09
N SER A 82 4.27 7.94 5.88
CA SER A 82 5.46 8.20 5.07
C SER A 82 5.11 9.26 4.02
N MET A 83 5.25 10.53 4.39
CA MET A 83 4.87 11.67 3.56
C MET A 83 6.11 12.45 3.13
N PHE A 84 6.54 12.23 1.88
CA PHE A 84 7.62 13.02 1.26
C PHE A 84 7.16 14.47 1.05
N ASP A 85 8.01 15.42 1.42
CA ASP A 85 7.71 16.87 1.40
C ASP A 85 8.71 17.69 0.57
N GLY A 86 9.68 17.03 -0.07
CA GLY A 86 10.67 17.69 -0.92
C GLY A 86 12.11 17.27 -0.63
N PHE A 87 13.05 18.00 -1.16
CA PHE A 87 14.48 17.82 -0.91
C PHE A 87 15.03 19.08 -0.22
N VAL A 88 15.98 18.86 0.68
CA VAL A 88 16.75 19.90 1.37
C VAL A 88 18.23 19.51 1.33
N ASP A 89 19.12 20.46 1.51
CA ASP A 89 20.53 20.18 1.77
C ASP A 89 20.78 19.94 3.28
N LEU A 90 22.01 19.68 3.65
CA LEU A 90 22.38 19.45 5.07
C LEU A 90 22.22 20.69 5.95
N ASP A 91 22.23 21.88 5.36
CA ASP A 91 22.02 23.15 6.07
C ASP A 91 20.54 23.53 6.16
N GLY A 92 19.66 22.73 5.53
CA GLY A 92 18.20 22.93 5.50
C GLY A 92 17.75 23.89 4.40
N GLU A 93 18.66 24.35 3.54
CA GLU A 93 18.33 25.20 2.41
C GLU A 93 17.75 24.39 1.24
N SER A 94 16.93 25.01 0.43
CA SER A 94 16.33 24.39 -0.74
C SER A 94 17.17 24.68 -1.99
N ASN A 95 17.19 23.71 -2.90
CA ASN A 95 17.78 23.86 -4.22
C ASN A 95 16.67 24.14 -5.25
N ASP A 96 16.65 25.34 -5.84
CA ASP A 96 15.64 25.75 -6.82
C ASP A 96 15.50 24.76 -7.99
N GLN A 97 16.59 24.14 -8.42
CA GLN A 97 16.58 23.12 -9.47
C GLN A 97 15.83 21.86 -9.04
N LEU A 98 16.08 21.39 -7.81
CA LEU A 98 15.36 20.26 -7.25
C LEU A 98 13.88 20.55 -7.03
N ASP A 99 13.56 21.75 -6.57
CA ASP A 99 12.18 22.20 -6.41
C ASP A 99 11.42 22.21 -7.73
N ALA A 100 12.06 22.66 -8.80
CA ALA A 100 11.49 22.60 -10.14
C ALA A 100 11.29 21.13 -10.60
N ILE A 101 12.24 20.25 -10.33
CA ILE A 101 12.12 18.80 -10.64
C ILE A 101 10.96 18.18 -9.85
N VAL A 102 10.84 18.48 -8.55
CA VAL A 102 9.75 17.99 -7.68
C VAL A 102 8.40 18.46 -8.21
N ALA A 103 8.28 19.75 -8.52
CA ALA A 103 7.05 20.37 -9.02
C ALA A 103 6.66 19.82 -10.40
N ASN A 104 7.58 19.80 -11.36
CA ASN A 104 7.34 19.38 -12.73
C ASN A 104 6.96 17.89 -12.84
N ASN A 105 7.42 17.07 -11.92
CA ASN A 105 7.10 15.63 -11.84
C ASN A 105 6.01 15.31 -10.82
N ASN A 106 5.46 16.30 -10.09
CA ASN A 106 4.47 16.11 -9.03
C ASN A 106 4.90 15.08 -7.98
N LEU A 107 6.19 15.05 -7.61
CA LEU A 107 6.74 13.96 -6.79
C LEU A 107 6.05 13.81 -5.44
N VAL A 108 5.60 14.91 -4.82
CA VAL A 108 4.84 14.89 -3.57
C VAL A 108 3.52 14.10 -3.70
N ALA A 109 2.87 14.14 -4.86
CA ALA A 109 1.63 13.41 -5.13
C ALA A 109 1.88 11.99 -5.67
N GLU A 110 2.98 11.77 -6.38
CA GLU A 110 3.31 10.47 -6.98
C GLU A 110 4.00 9.53 -5.99
N TYR A 111 4.82 10.04 -5.05
CA TYR A 111 5.49 9.23 -4.04
C TYR A 111 4.52 8.38 -3.18
N PRO A 112 3.39 8.89 -2.65
CA PRO A 112 2.46 8.07 -1.87
C PRO A 112 1.87 6.90 -2.67
N LYS A 113 1.74 7.02 -3.98
CA LYS A 113 1.29 5.92 -4.86
C LYS A 113 2.38 4.86 -4.95
N ALA A 114 3.64 5.26 -5.18
CA ALA A 114 4.78 4.37 -5.23
C ALA A 114 5.02 3.65 -3.90
N CYS A 115 4.88 4.36 -2.78
CA CYS A 115 5.01 3.83 -1.43
C CYS A 115 3.94 2.74 -1.13
N ARG A 116 2.68 2.92 -1.58
CA ARG A 116 1.66 1.87 -1.46
C ARG A 116 2.02 0.62 -2.26
N GLU A 117 2.50 0.77 -3.50
CA GLU A 117 2.96 -0.37 -4.32
C GLU A 117 4.14 -1.08 -3.69
N GLU A 118 5.10 -0.35 -3.16
CA GLU A 118 6.24 -0.85 -2.40
C GLU A 118 5.79 -1.68 -1.19
N LEU A 119 4.94 -1.14 -0.33
CA LEU A 119 4.43 -1.83 0.86
C LEU A 119 3.58 -3.05 0.51
N LYS A 120 2.81 -2.97 -0.58
CA LYS A 120 1.95 -4.05 -1.08
C LYS A 120 2.76 -5.19 -1.68
N LEU A 121 3.76 -4.89 -2.51
CA LEU A 121 4.48 -5.89 -3.30
C LEU A 121 5.88 -6.22 -2.76
N GLY A 122 6.49 -5.32 -2.00
CA GLY A 122 7.83 -5.40 -1.44
C GLY A 122 8.78 -4.37 -2.05
N CYS A 123 8.55 -3.95 -3.29
CA CYS A 123 9.25 -2.86 -3.95
C CYS A 123 8.36 -2.19 -5.01
N SER A 124 8.71 -0.96 -5.34
CA SER A 124 8.28 -0.22 -6.52
C SER A 124 9.51 0.39 -7.18
N PHE A 125 9.39 0.95 -8.38
CA PHE A 125 10.54 1.41 -9.14
C PHE A 125 10.30 2.82 -9.65
N ALA A 126 11.28 3.70 -9.47
CA ALA A 126 11.36 4.97 -10.15
C ALA A 126 12.20 4.83 -11.41
N THR A 127 11.78 5.40 -12.52
CA THR A 127 12.54 5.47 -13.77
C THR A 127 12.72 6.92 -14.19
N LEU A 128 13.89 7.22 -14.76
CA LEU A 128 14.26 8.56 -15.18
C LEU A 128 14.56 8.58 -16.68
N SER A 129 14.24 9.69 -17.31
CA SER A 129 14.61 9.96 -18.70
C SER A 129 14.80 11.45 -18.92
N ALA A 130 15.66 11.84 -19.84
CA ALA A 130 15.74 13.23 -20.29
C ALA A 130 14.42 13.65 -20.95
N ASP A 131 13.99 14.88 -20.66
CA ASP A 131 12.78 15.48 -21.21
C ASP A 131 13.11 16.91 -21.64
N PRO A 132 12.81 17.30 -22.90
CA PRO A 132 13.17 18.61 -23.43
C PRO A 132 12.50 19.79 -22.70
N ASP A 133 11.28 19.58 -22.16
CA ASP A 133 10.48 20.65 -21.58
C ASP A 133 10.77 20.85 -20.09
N ILE A 134 11.05 19.77 -19.36
CA ILE A 134 11.20 19.77 -17.90
C ILE A 134 12.58 19.30 -17.41
N GLY A 135 13.52 19.06 -18.32
CA GLY A 135 14.87 18.55 -18.05
C GLY A 135 14.91 17.05 -17.75
N CYS A 136 14.26 16.60 -16.70
CA CYS A 136 14.17 15.20 -16.32
C CYS A 136 12.74 14.78 -16.02
N LYS A 137 12.30 13.70 -16.65
CA LYS A 137 11.03 13.02 -16.39
C LYS A 137 11.23 11.85 -15.43
N ILE A 138 10.50 11.85 -14.33
CA ILE A 138 10.49 10.79 -13.33
C ILE A 138 9.12 10.10 -13.34
N ARG A 139 9.12 8.75 -13.36
CA ARG A 139 7.89 7.95 -13.31
C ARG A 139 8.06 6.82 -12.31
N PHE A 140 7.02 6.56 -11.52
CA PHE A 140 6.97 5.41 -10.63
C PHE A 140 6.19 4.26 -11.25
N HIS A 141 6.68 3.05 -11.05
CA HIS A 141 6.11 1.82 -11.57
C HIS A 141 5.91 0.79 -10.47
N SER A 142 4.80 0.07 -10.54
CA SER A 142 4.54 -1.10 -9.71
C SER A 142 5.45 -2.27 -10.11
N ALA A 143 5.81 -3.14 -9.17
CA ALA A 143 6.47 -4.41 -9.46
C ALA A 143 5.59 -5.40 -10.27
N GLN A 144 4.37 -5.02 -10.62
CA GLN A 144 3.55 -5.74 -11.60
C GLN A 144 3.95 -5.37 -13.05
N THR A 145 4.39 -4.15 -13.27
CA THR A 145 4.72 -3.60 -14.60
C THR A 145 6.20 -3.32 -14.80
N ALA A 146 7.01 -3.54 -13.76
CA ALA A 146 8.46 -3.33 -13.80
C ALA A 146 9.19 -4.42 -13.02
N ALA A 147 10.46 -4.66 -13.36
CA ALA A 147 11.36 -5.53 -12.61
C ALA A 147 12.81 -5.15 -12.86
N ALA A 148 13.69 -5.59 -11.95
CA ALA A 148 15.12 -5.36 -12.06
C ALA A 148 15.92 -6.59 -11.62
N LEU A 149 17.18 -6.69 -12.09
CA LEU A 149 18.19 -7.60 -11.55
C LEU A 149 19.07 -6.82 -10.57
N TRP A 150 19.52 -7.51 -9.52
CA TRP A 150 20.35 -6.92 -8.48
C TRP A 150 21.79 -7.29 -8.65
N ASP A 151 22.68 -6.30 -8.66
CA ASP A 151 24.12 -6.49 -8.59
C ASP A 151 24.54 -6.53 -7.11
N GLY A 152 24.85 -7.71 -6.60
CA GLY A 152 25.23 -7.89 -5.19
C GLY A 152 26.60 -7.31 -4.85
N GLU A 153 27.48 -7.12 -5.82
CA GLU A 153 28.81 -6.54 -5.62
C GLU A 153 28.70 -5.01 -5.47
N LYS A 154 27.91 -4.38 -6.33
CA LYS A 154 27.71 -2.93 -6.32
C LYS A 154 26.59 -2.46 -5.38
N GLY A 155 25.76 -3.40 -4.84
CA GLY A 155 24.65 -3.07 -3.94
C GLY A 155 23.55 -2.24 -4.61
N ARG A 156 23.33 -2.39 -5.93
CA ARG A 156 22.37 -1.61 -6.72
C ARG A 156 21.77 -2.43 -7.86
N ILE A 157 20.82 -1.87 -8.59
CA ILE A 157 20.27 -2.49 -9.80
C ILE A 157 21.38 -2.67 -10.86
N GLU A 158 21.48 -3.89 -11.44
CA GLU A 158 22.31 -4.20 -12.60
C GLU A 158 21.65 -3.73 -13.89
N CYS A 159 20.37 -4.06 -14.07
CA CYS A 159 19.51 -3.63 -15.16
C CYS A 159 18.06 -3.81 -14.76
N GLY A 160 17.13 -3.15 -15.46
CA GLY A 160 15.73 -3.28 -15.20
C GLY A 160 14.87 -2.89 -16.38
N PHE A 161 13.58 -3.24 -16.36
CA PHE A 161 12.62 -2.76 -17.34
C PHE A 161 11.37 -2.20 -16.68
N ALA A 162 10.68 -1.34 -17.40
CA ALA A 162 9.35 -0.87 -17.06
C ALA A 162 8.46 -0.83 -18.31
N VAL A 163 7.22 -1.28 -18.16
CA VAL A 163 6.19 -1.11 -19.18
C VAL A 163 5.70 0.33 -19.12
N ILE A 164 5.85 1.04 -20.23
CA ILE A 164 5.51 2.46 -20.36
C ILE A 164 4.09 2.63 -20.88
N ASP A 165 3.71 1.77 -21.85
CA ASP A 165 2.38 1.77 -22.42
C ASP A 165 1.91 0.35 -22.72
N ALA A 166 0.61 0.11 -22.58
CA ALA A 166 -0.03 -1.17 -22.85
C ALA A 166 -1.43 -0.96 -23.42
N ALA A 167 -1.77 -1.72 -24.45
CA ALA A 167 -3.06 -1.71 -25.08
C ALA A 167 -3.85 -2.98 -24.74
N GLN A 168 -5.16 -2.87 -24.63
CA GLN A 168 -6.05 -4.01 -24.49
C GLN A 168 -6.34 -4.56 -25.88
N ASP A 169 -5.58 -5.55 -26.32
CA ASP A 169 -5.53 -6.01 -27.71
C ASP A 169 -6.14 -7.41 -27.91
N THR A 170 -6.69 -8.02 -26.85
CA THR A 170 -7.26 -9.36 -26.94
C THR A 170 -8.76 -9.37 -26.62
N PRO A 171 -9.55 -10.27 -27.27
CA PRO A 171 -10.97 -10.46 -26.94
C PRO A 171 -11.22 -10.90 -25.49
N MET A 172 -10.18 -11.39 -24.79
CA MET A 172 -10.24 -11.80 -23.39
C MET A 172 -9.94 -10.67 -22.40
N GLY A 173 -9.66 -9.43 -22.88
CA GLY A 173 -9.36 -8.31 -22.02
C GLY A 173 -7.96 -8.30 -21.42
N GLU A 174 -7.04 -9.07 -21.99
CA GLU A 174 -5.64 -9.09 -21.58
C GLU A 174 -4.92 -7.84 -22.07
N TRP A 175 -4.04 -7.30 -21.22
CA TRP A 175 -3.23 -6.14 -21.54
C TRP A 175 -1.90 -6.57 -22.13
N MET A 176 -1.62 -6.11 -23.35
CA MET A 176 -0.35 -6.36 -24.01
C MET A 176 0.48 -5.06 -24.08
N PRO A 177 1.74 -5.09 -23.64
CA PRO A 177 2.61 -3.93 -23.76
C PRO A 177 2.80 -3.52 -25.22
N SER A 178 2.71 -2.23 -25.47
CA SER A 178 3.06 -1.58 -26.74
C SER A 178 4.44 -0.92 -26.67
N LEU A 179 4.83 -0.47 -25.47
CA LEU A 179 6.09 0.22 -25.23
C LEU A 179 6.71 -0.23 -23.91
N ILE A 180 7.97 -0.69 -23.99
CA ILE A 180 8.77 -1.10 -22.82
C ILE A 180 10.10 -0.34 -22.87
N ASN A 181 10.52 0.24 -21.75
CA ASN A 181 11.87 0.73 -21.58
C ASN A 181 12.71 -0.28 -20.80
N TYR A 182 13.86 -0.64 -21.34
CA TYR A 182 14.87 -1.47 -20.69
C TYR A 182 16.09 -0.60 -20.37
N TYR A 183 16.47 -0.59 -19.10
CA TYR A 183 17.47 0.29 -18.51
C TYR A 183 18.76 -0.49 -18.24
N THR A 184 19.86 -0.03 -18.82
CA THR A 184 21.22 -0.55 -18.60
C THR A 184 22.11 0.54 -18.01
N ASP A 185 23.34 0.22 -17.67
CA ASP A 185 24.32 1.15 -17.11
C ASP A 185 24.77 2.25 -18.10
N ASP A 186 24.57 2.05 -19.39
CA ASP A 186 25.05 2.94 -20.46
C ASP A 186 23.95 3.39 -21.45
N ALA A 187 22.74 2.85 -21.34
CA ALA A 187 21.66 3.20 -22.27
C ALA A 187 20.24 2.91 -21.71
N ILE A 188 19.27 3.64 -22.24
CA ILE A 188 17.86 3.24 -22.23
C ILE A 188 17.54 2.61 -23.59
N TRP A 189 17.06 1.38 -23.58
CA TRP A 189 16.57 0.70 -24.78
C TRP A 189 15.04 0.84 -24.82
N VAL A 190 14.56 1.57 -25.82
CA VAL A 190 13.13 1.76 -26.05
C VAL A 190 12.64 0.64 -26.96
N LEU A 191 11.87 -0.28 -26.41
CA LEU A 191 11.28 -1.40 -27.13
C LEU A 191 9.86 -1.03 -27.54
N SER A 192 9.64 -0.91 -28.83
CA SER A 192 8.31 -0.67 -29.42
C SER A 192 7.82 -1.92 -30.15
N ARG A 193 6.53 -2.18 -30.04
CA ARG A 193 5.87 -3.31 -30.67
C ARG A 193 5.09 -2.85 -31.90
N ASP A 194 5.34 -3.52 -33.03
CA ASP A 194 4.55 -3.39 -34.26
C ASP A 194 4.02 -4.78 -34.66
N GLY A 195 2.71 -4.97 -34.49
CA GLY A 195 2.08 -6.29 -34.64
C GLY A 195 2.64 -7.31 -33.65
N SER A 196 3.33 -8.33 -34.13
CA SER A 196 4.01 -9.35 -33.32
C SER A 196 5.52 -9.12 -33.15
N MET A 197 6.09 -8.11 -33.82
CA MET A 197 7.52 -7.85 -33.79
C MET A 197 7.89 -6.77 -32.80
N TRP A 198 8.99 -6.99 -32.09
CA TRP A 198 9.60 -6.01 -31.22
C TRP A 198 10.86 -5.43 -31.84
N SER A 199 11.00 -4.11 -31.76
CA SER A 199 12.21 -3.39 -32.19
C SER A 199 12.75 -2.58 -31.02
N ALA A 200 14.07 -2.58 -30.85
CA ALA A 200 14.76 -1.82 -29.82
C ALA A 200 15.54 -0.65 -30.42
N THR A 201 15.33 0.53 -29.88
CA THR A 201 16.12 1.73 -30.18
C THR A 201 16.97 2.07 -28.98
N ARG A 202 18.27 2.18 -29.14
CA ARG A 202 19.23 2.51 -28.08
C ARG A 202 19.37 4.02 -27.91
N LEU A 203 19.12 4.51 -26.71
CA LEU A 203 19.36 5.88 -26.28
C LEU A 203 20.52 5.88 -25.27
N PRO A 204 21.73 6.23 -25.65
CA PRO A 204 22.90 6.18 -24.77
C PRO A 204 22.86 7.29 -23.72
N HIS A 205 23.45 7.02 -22.54
CA HIS A 205 23.66 8.00 -21.48
C HIS A 205 25.00 7.76 -20.76
N ILE A 206 25.45 8.74 -19.99
CA ILE A 206 26.77 8.76 -19.34
C ILE A 206 26.73 8.48 -17.83
N MET A 207 25.60 8.03 -17.28
CA MET A 207 25.39 7.91 -15.82
C MET A 207 26.15 6.75 -15.17
N GLY A 208 26.64 5.76 -15.96
CA GLY A 208 27.37 4.59 -15.44
C GLY A 208 26.54 3.69 -14.51
N ARG A 209 25.21 3.89 -14.49
CA ARG A 209 24.22 3.08 -13.77
C ARG A 209 22.88 3.13 -14.50
N PRO A 210 22.00 2.12 -14.33
CA PRO A 210 20.66 2.17 -14.90
C PRO A 210 19.88 3.39 -14.38
N LEU A 211 19.14 4.06 -15.28
CA LEU A 211 18.25 5.18 -14.92
C LEU A 211 16.95 4.65 -14.30
N MET A 212 17.11 3.80 -13.33
CA MET A 212 16.04 3.14 -12.58
C MET A 212 16.49 2.92 -11.13
N GLU A 213 15.68 3.33 -10.16
CA GLU A 213 15.96 3.17 -8.74
C GLU A 213 14.77 2.51 -8.03
N PRO A 214 14.98 1.48 -7.17
CA PRO A 214 13.90 0.85 -6.44
C PRO A 214 13.61 1.56 -5.12
N LEU A 215 12.34 1.73 -4.79
CA LEU A 215 11.87 1.92 -3.41
C LEU A 215 11.65 0.53 -2.81
N ILE A 216 12.23 0.24 -1.66
CA ILE A 216 12.30 -1.13 -1.13
C ILE A 216 11.88 -1.19 0.33
N TYR A 217 10.76 -1.89 0.58
CA TYR A 217 10.28 -2.10 1.93
C TYR A 217 10.95 -3.30 2.63
N ASN A 218 11.57 -3.04 3.78
CA ASN A 218 12.16 -4.05 4.65
C ASN A 218 13.13 -5.00 3.91
N PRO A 219 14.18 -4.45 3.25
CA PRO A 219 15.20 -5.26 2.59
C PRO A 219 15.98 -6.09 3.61
N THR A 220 16.49 -7.23 3.17
CA THR A 220 17.44 -8.05 3.93
C THR A 220 18.57 -8.48 3.03
N ALA A 221 19.72 -8.88 3.60
CA ALA A 221 20.87 -9.34 2.83
C ALA A 221 20.54 -10.47 1.83
N SER A 222 19.56 -11.32 2.15
CA SER A 222 19.09 -12.41 1.27
C SER A 222 17.95 -12.02 0.33
N LYS A 223 17.32 -10.85 0.55
CA LYS A 223 16.18 -10.36 -0.22
C LYS A 223 16.36 -8.87 -0.51
N PRO A 224 17.24 -8.51 -1.45
CA PRO A 224 17.55 -7.11 -1.73
C PRO A 224 16.34 -6.31 -2.21
N PHE A 225 15.36 -6.92 -2.91
CA PHE A 225 14.10 -6.27 -3.28
C PHE A 225 13.02 -6.33 -2.19
N GLY A 226 13.40 -6.53 -0.94
CA GLY A 226 12.52 -6.41 0.20
C GLY A 226 11.42 -7.47 0.32
N GLN A 227 10.41 -7.15 1.11
CA GLN A 227 9.30 -8.04 1.40
C GLN A 227 8.00 -7.24 1.58
N SER A 228 6.91 -7.75 1.01
CA SER A 228 5.57 -7.17 1.19
C SER A 228 5.14 -7.13 2.65
N ARG A 229 4.31 -6.16 3.02
CA ARG A 229 3.59 -6.18 4.30
C ARG A 229 2.52 -7.25 4.37
N ILE A 230 1.95 -7.64 3.22
CA ILE A 230 0.95 -8.72 3.10
C ILE A 230 1.66 -10.09 3.11
N LYS A 231 2.34 -10.37 4.24
CA LYS A 231 3.05 -11.65 4.49
C LYS A 231 2.07 -12.79 4.79
N GLU A 232 2.57 -14.01 4.75
CA GLU A 232 1.78 -15.21 5.04
C GLU A 232 1.00 -15.13 6.38
N PRO A 233 1.57 -14.69 7.52
CA PRO A 233 0.82 -14.55 8.76
C PRO A 233 -0.38 -13.61 8.63
N ILE A 234 -0.22 -12.47 7.95
CA ILE A 234 -1.28 -11.50 7.69
C ILE A 234 -2.39 -12.14 6.85
N ARG A 235 -2.03 -12.84 5.77
CA ARG A 235 -3.01 -13.54 4.91
C ARG A 235 -3.79 -14.59 5.67
N ARG A 236 -3.13 -15.38 6.53
CA ARG A 236 -3.80 -16.40 7.37
C ARG A 236 -4.79 -15.78 8.35
N LEU A 237 -4.47 -14.63 8.94
CA LEU A 237 -5.39 -13.92 9.83
C LEU A 237 -6.60 -13.37 9.06
N ILE A 238 -6.40 -12.83 7.86
CA ILE A 238 -7.48 -12.41 6.97
C ILE A 238 -8.38 -13.60 6.60
N GLN A 239 -7.80 -14.75 6.25
CA GLN A 239 -8.56 -15.97 5.98
C GLN A 239 -9.37 -16.42 7.20
N GLY A 240 -8.78 -16.37 8.39
CA GLY A 240 -9.47 -16.66 9.64
C GLY A 240 -10.67 -15.75 9.88
N TYR A 241 -10.50 -14.44 9.64
CA TYR A 241 -11.57 -13.46 9.73
C TYR A 241 -12.71 -13.79 8.75
N VAL A 242 -12.40 -13.91 7.46
CA VAL A 242 -13.38 -14.21 6.40
C VAL A 242 -14.17 -15.48 6.72
N ARG A 243 -13.50 -16.53 7.16
CA ARG A 243 -14.13 -17.79 7.56
C ARG A 243 -15.05 -17.61 8.77
N THR A 244 -14.61 -16.87 9.79
CA THR A 244 -15.40 -16.66 11.00
C THR A 244 -16.67 -15.86 10.72
N VAL A 245 -16.56 -14.82 9.89
CA VAL A 245 -17.71 -14.02 9.44
C VAL A 245 -18.67 -14.89 8.61
N ALA A 246 -18.15 -15.71 7.69
CA ALA A 246 -18.97 -16.63 6.90
C ALA A 246 -19.77 -17.58 7.81
N ASN A 247 -19.09 -18.22 8.76
CA ASN A 247 -19.74 -19.14 9.70
C ASN A 247 -20.79 -18.43 10.59
N ALA A 248 -20.50 -17.21 11.04
CA ALA A 248 -21.45 -16.40 11.79
C ALA A 248 -22.67 -16.04 10.94
N THR A 249 -22.48 -15.64 9.68
CA THR A 249 -23.57 -15.32 8.75
C THR A 249 -24.46 -16.54 8.51
N ILE A 250 -23.87 -17.70 8.22
CA ILE A 250 -24.60 -18.96 8.05
C ILE A 250 -25.36 -19.31 9.33
N GLY A 251 -24.72 -19.19 10.51
CA GLY A 251 -25.35 -19.45 11.80
C GLY A 251 -26.54 -18.53 12.08
N LEU A 252 -26.46 -17.26 11.64
CA LEU A 252 -27.56 -16.29 11.75
C LEU A 252 -28.78 -16.70 10.94
N GLU A 253 -28.60 -17.17 9.70
CA GLU A 253 -29.71 -17.64 8.86
C GLU A 253 -30.47 -18.79 9.51
N PHE A 254 -29.75 -19.75 10.10
CA PHE A 254 -30.37 -20.84 10.85
C PHE A 254 -31.00 -20.38 12.18
N SER A 255 -30.48 -19.33 12.79
CA SER A 255 -31.02 -18.79 14.04
C SER A 255 -32.30 -17.98 13.84
N THR A 256 -32.45 -17.31 12.69
CA THR A 256 -33.65 -16.53 12.35
C THR A 256 -34.84 -17.40 12.00
N ALA A 257 -34.61 -18.62 11.51
CA ALA A 257 -35.64 -19.60 11.17
C ALA A 257 -35.42 -20.93 11.93
N PRO A 258 -35.65 -20.94 13.25
CA PRO A 258 -35.38 -22.13 14.05
C PRO A 258 -36.22 -23.31 13.60
N GLN A 259 -35.57 -24.48 13.42
CA GLN A 259 -36.26 -25.70 13.05
C GLN A 259 -37.19 -26.15 14.19
N LYS A 260 -38.46 -26.27 13.86
CA LYS A 260 -39.47 -26.79 14.76
C LYS A 260 -39.68 -28.29 14.48
N TYR A 261 -39.97 -29.04 15.51
CA TYR A 261 -40.28 -30.47 15.34
C TYR A 261 -41.58 -30.76 16.07
N LEU A 262 -42.31 -31.72 15.54
CA LEU A 262 -43.55 -32.23 16.11
C LEU A 262 -43.49 -33.76 16.08
N LEU A 263 -43.59 -34.38 17.26
CA LEU A 263 -43.55 -35.82 17.45
C LEU A 263 -44.87 -36.34 17.95
N GLY A 264 -45.21 -37.62 17.69
CA GLY A 264 -46.41 -38.27 18.20
C GLY A 264 -47.71 -37.87 17.50
N VAL A 265 -47.59 -37.46 16.19
CA VAL A 265 -48.75 -37.14 15.36
C VAL A 265 -49.10 -38.31 14.42
N THR A 266 -50.35 -38.36 13.95
CA THR A 266 -50.79 -39.30 12.93
C THR A 266 -50.32 -38.86 11.52
N ASP A 267 -50.32 -39.80 10.56
CA ASP A 267 -49.94 -39.51 9.15
C ASP A 267 -50.83 -38.40 8.56
N GLU A 268 -52.14 -38.39 8.86
CA GLU A 268 -53.05 -37.34 8.37
C GLU A 268 -52.71 -35.95 8.97
N GLN A 269 -52.30 -35.89 10.25
CA GLN A 269 -51.86 -34.66 10.89
C GLN A 269 -50.51 -34.20 10.32
N PHE A 270 -49.63 -35.13 10.00
CA PHE A 270 -48.36 -34.86 9.38
C PHE A 270 -48.55 -34.24 7.97
N ASP A 271 -49.40 -34.85 7.14
CA ASP A 271 -49.70 -34.33 5.80
C ASP A 271 -50.36 -32.96 5.82
N ALA A 272 -51.25 -32.69 6.79
CA ALA A 272 -51.83 -31.36 6.96
C ALA A 272 -50.81 -30.29 7.34
N VAL A 273 -49.77 -30.63 8.10
CA VAL A 273 -48.66 -29.73 8.46
C VAL A 273 -47.70 -29.50 7.26
N VAL A 274 -47.38 -30.54 6.50
CA VAL A 274 -46.47 -30.45 5.35
C VAL A 274 -47.11 -29.65 4.23
N ASN A 275 -48.40 -29.79 3.96
CA ASN A 275 -49.11 -29.05 2.90
C ASN A 275 -49.28 -27.55 3.22
N GLN A 276 -49.05 -27.08 4.42
CA GLN A 276 -49.13 -25.68 4.82
C GLN A 276 -47.76 -24.98 4.90
N LYS A 277 -46.82 -25.35 4.06
CA LYS A 277 -45.38 -24.91 4.07
C LYS A 277 -45.17 -23.41 4.23
N PHE A 278 -46.05 -22.56 3.73
CA PHE A 278 -45.84 -21.09 3.77
C PHE A 278 -46.33 -20.45 5.08
N ARG A 279 -47.29 -21.07 5.81
CA ARG A 279 -47.82 -20.51 7.05
C ARG A 279 -47.00 -20.84 8.30
N GLN A 280 -46.10 -21.80 8.21
CA GLN A 280 -45.25 -22.23 9.36
C GLN A 280 -44.07 -21.30 9.61
N TYR A 281 -43.70 -20.45 8.66
CA TYR A 281 -42.55 -19.58 8.76
C TYR A 281 -42.72 -18.39 9.70
N ILE A 282 -43.97 -17.91 9.90
CA ILE A 282 -44.24 -16.71 10.71
C ILE A 282 -45.36 -17.01 11.72
N GLY A 283 -44.97 -17.42 12.93
CA GLY A 283 -45.79 -17.26 14.12
C GLY A 283 -47.09 -18.07 14.27
N ASN A 284 -47.33 -19.10 13.47
CA ASN A 284 -48.52 -19.92 13.58
C ASN A 284 -48.45 -20.95 14.70
N MET A 285 -49.49 -21.04 15.51
CA MET A 285 -49.68 -22.04 16.52
C MET A 285 -50.07 -23.36 15.83
N LEU A 286 -49.25 -24.42 16.01
CA LEU A 286 -49.58 -25.76 15.58
C LEU A 286 -50.50 -26.36 16.64
N ALA A 287 -51.71 -26.77 16.25
CA ALA A 287 -52.60 -27.56 17.07
C ALA A 287 -52.57 -29.02 16.58
N ALA A 288 -52.29 -29.94 17.48
CA ALA A 288 -52.35 -31.38 17.25
C ALA A 288 -53.06 -32.07 18.41
N THR A 289 -53.82 -33.12 18.11
CA THR A 289 -54.55 -33.91 19.08
C THR A 289 -53.77 -35.15 19.45
N THR A 290 -54.16 -35.80 20.57
CA THR A 290 -53.58 -37.07 20.96
C THR A 290 -53.73 -38.11 19.87
N ASN A 291 -52.67 -38.88 19.59
CA ASN A 291 -52.72 -39.97 18.62
C ASN A 291 -53.70 -41.05 19.12
N PRO A 292 -54.79 -41.35 18.38
CA PRO A 292 -55.80 -42.29 18.81
C PRO A 292 -55.31 -43.76 18.81
N GLU A 293 -54.23 -44.05 18.04
CA GLU A 293 -53.70 -45.43 17.92
C GLU A 293 -52.72 -45.78 19.06
N THR A 294 -51.85 -44.84 19.44
CA THR A 294 -50.79 -45.03 20.45
C THR A 294 -51.14 -44.42 21.82
N GLY A 295 -52.11 -43.52 21.88
CA GLY A 295 -52.46 -42.74 23.09
C GLY A 295 -51.43 -41.73 23.50
N GLU A 296 -50.39 -41.50 22.66
CA GLU A 296 -49.33 -40.51 22.93
C GLU A 296 -49.81 -39.12 22.66
N LYS A 297 -49.39 -38.17 23.52
CA LYS A 297 -49.63 -36.73 23.30
C LYS A 297 -48.58 -36.16 22.38
N PRO A 298 -48.97 -35.39 21.35
CA PRO A 298 -48.00 -34.75 20.50
C PRO A 298 -47.07 -33.83 21.32
N THR A 299 -45.79 -34.00 21.03
CA THR A 299 -44.74 -33.14 21.62
C THR A 299 -44.24 -32.18 20.58
N PHE A 300 -44.43 -30.91 20.84
CA PHE A 300 -43.88 -29.82 20.04
C PHE A 300 -42.62 -29.28 20.70
N GLY A 301 -41.58 -29.12 19.89
CA GLY A 301 -40.34 -28.52 20.32
C GLY A 301 -39.67 -27.70 19.21
N GLN A 302 -38.69 -26.95 19.62
CA GLN A 302 -37.85 -26.16 18.75
C GLN A 302 -36.40 -26.53 19.05
N LEU A 303 -35.60 -26.73 18.01
CA LEU A 303 -34.16 -26.89 18.18
C LEU A 303 -33.56 -25.62 18.76
N GLN A 304 -32.60 -25.80 19.64
CA GLN A 304 -31.95 -24.70 20.34
C GLN A 304 -31.25 -23.81 19.29
N GLN A 305 -31.44 -22.49 19.43
CA GLN A 305 -30.80 -21.52 18.56
C GLN A 305 -29.28 -21.53 18.75
N GLY A 306 -28.54 -21.41 17.66
CA GLY A 306 -27.09 -21.25 17.73
C GLY A 306 -26.67 -19.96 18.45
N ASN A 307 -25.64 -20.04 19.28
CA ASN A 307 -25.08 -18.87 19.96
C ASN A 307 -24.00 -18.22 19.07
N ILE A 308 -24.15 -16.93 18.80
CA ILE A 308 -23.22 -16.13 18.00
C ILE A 308 -22.00 -15.64 18.80
N THR A 309 -22.10 -15.57 20.13
CA THR A 309 -21.03 -15.05 21.00
C THR A 309 -19.66 -15.68 20.71
N PRO A 310 -19.48 -17.00 20.50
CA PRO A 310 -18.17 -17.58 20.18
C PRO A 310 -17.57 -17.02 18.90
N HIS A 311 -18.38 -16.67 17.90
CA HIS A 311 -17.88 -16.06 16.66
C HIS A 311 -17.39 -14.64 16.87
N VAL A 312 -18.10 -13.85 17.70
CA VAL A 312 -17.70 -12.49 18.09
C VAL A 312 -16.39 -12.52 18.87
N ASP A 313 -16.25 -13.45 19.82
CA ASP A 313 -15.02 -13.60 20.60
C ASP A 313 -13.84 -14.04 19.71
N MET A 314 -14.07 -14.93 18.76
CA MET A 314 -13.05 -15.34 17.77
C MET A 314 -12.63 -14.15 16.89
N LEU A 315 -13.56 -13.31 16.42
CA LEU A 315 -13.25 -12.10 15.64
C LEU A 315 -12.41 -11.11 16.45
N ARG A 316 -12.72 -10.90 17.74
CA ARG A 316 -11.92 -10.04 18.63
C ARG A 316 -10.50 -10.59 18.80
N MET A 317 -10.38 -11.91 19.02
CA MET A 317 -9.07 -12.56 19.12
C MET A 317 -8.26 -12.41 17.84
N LEU A 318 -8.85 -12.66 16.67
CA LEU A 318 -8.20 -12.51 15.37
C LEU A 318 -7.77 -11.06 15.13
N ALA A 319 -8.60 -10.07 15.48
CA ALA A 319 -8.26 -8.67 15.35
C ALA A 319 -7.09 -8.27 16.26
N THR A 320 -7.03 -8.80 17.49
CA THR A 320 -5.91 -8.56 18.41
C THR A 320 -4.61 -9.18 17.87
N GLN A 321 -4.67 -10.40 17.34
CA GLN A 321 -3.52 -11.05 16.72
C GLN A 321 -3.07 -10.32 15.45
N PHE A 322 -4.04 -9.82 14.66
CA PHE A 322 -3.75 -9.05 13.46
C PHE A 322 -3.07 -7.71 13.80
N SER A 323 -3.55 -7.00 14.83
CA SER A 323 -2.91 -5.80 15.36
C SER A 323 -1.45 -6.06 15.74
N ALA A 324 -1.19 -7.11 16.52
CA ALA A 324 0.16 -7.50 16.93
C ALA A 324 1.06 -7.87 15.72
N ALA A 325 0.53 -8.59 14.73
CA ALA A 325 1.29 -9.03 13.56
C ALA A 325 1.56 -7.92 12.53
N SER A 326 0.68 -6.93 12.43
CA SER A 326 0.76 -5.82 11.48
C SER A 326 1.45 -4.57 12.05
N GLY A 327 1.55 -4.44 13.39
CA GLY A 327 2.00 -3.24 14.06
C GLY A 327 0.97 -2.10 14.05
N LEU A 328 -0.27 -2.39 13.66
CA LEU A 328 -1.39 -1.45 13.72
C LEU A 328 -1.99 -1.44 15.13
N THR A 329 -2.65 -0.36 15.51
CA THR A 329 -3.39 -0.33 16.77
C THR A 329 -4.65 -1.18 16.70
N VAL A 330 -5.15 -1.66 17.84
CA VAL A 330 -6.40 -2.43 17.91
C VAL A 330 -7.59 -1.59 17.40
N THR A 331 -7.53 -0.28 17.61
CA THR A 331 -8.50 0.68 17.10
C THR A 331 -8.50 0.77 15.57
N ASP A 332 -7.31 0.74 14.94
CA ASP A 332 -7.20 0.72 13.47
C ASP A 332 -7.87 -0.50 12.84
N VAL A 333 -7.91 -1.61 13.58
CA VAL A 333 -8.49 -2.89 13.15
C VAL A 333 -10.01 -2.96 13.41
N GLY A 334 -10.59 -1.95 14.09
CA GLY A 334 -12.02 -1.84 14.31
C GLY A 334 -12.52 -2.48 15.61
N VAL A 335 -11.64 -2.81 16.54
CA VAL A 335 -12.04 -3.24 17.89
C VAL A 335 -12.06 -2.03 18.81
N VAL A 336 -13.26 -1.64 19.21
CA VAL A 336 -13.48 -0.58 20.21
C VAL A 336 -13.65 -1.24 21.56
N ASN A 337 -12.85 -0.85 22.56
CA ASN A 337 -13.06 -1.22 23.95
C ASN A 337 -13.99 -0.18 24.58
N ASP A 338 -15.28 -0.52 24.71
CA ASP A 338 -16.29 0.35 25.31
C ASP A 338 -16.02 0.69 26.80
N ALA A 339 -15.10 -0.02 27.44
CA ALA A 339 -14.91 0.05 28.89
C ALA A 339 -13.92 1.13 29.37
N ASN A 340 -13.11 1.74 28.49
CA ASN A 340 -12.15 2.78 28.88
C ASN A 340 -11.92 3.77 27.75
N PRO A 341 -12.33 5.05 27.87
CA PRO A 341 -11.86 6.09 26.97
C PRO A 341 -10.34 6.17 27.10
N THR A 342 -9.65 5.83 26.01
CA THR A 342 -8.19 5.84 25.96
C THR A 342 -7.73 7.30 26.03
N SER A 343 -6.85 7.65 26.98
CA SER A 343 -6.26 8.98 27.04
C SER A 343 -5.43 9.27 25.77
N SER A 344 -5.26 10.54 25.43
CA SER A 344 -4.41 10.95 24.32
C SER A 344 -3.01 10.35 24.39
N ASP A 345 -2.44 10.28 25.59
CA ASP A 345 -1.10 9.69 25.83
C ASP A 345 -1.07 8.18 25.59
N ALA A 346 -2.15 7.46 25.93
CA ALA A 346 -2.27 6.03 25.65
C ALA A 346 -2.42 5.75 24.16
N ILE A 347 -3.12 6.59 23.42
CA ILE A 347 -3.22 6.50 21.95
C ILE A 347 -1.85 6.73 21.31
N LEU A 348 -1.11 7.75 21.76
CA LEU A 348 0.25 8.02 21.30
C LEU A 348 1.19 6.84 21.62
N ALA A 349 1.15 6.29 22.82
CA ALA A 349 1.94 5.13 23.20
C ALA A 349 1.65 3.90 22.33
N GLN A 350 0.39 3.64 21.99
CA GLN A 350 -0.01 2.54 21.11
C GLN A 350 0.48 2.74 19.67
N SER A 351 0.64 3.97 19.21
CA SER A 351 1.09 4.28 17.86
C SER A 351 2.62 4.26 17.67
N GLN A 352 3.41 4.15 18.75
CA GLN A 352 4.88 4.22 18.69
C GLN A 352 5.52 3.17 17.77
N THR A 353 4.99 1.94 17.78
CA THR A 353 5.48 0.88 16.87
C THR A 353 5.29 1.28 15.41
N LEU A 354 4.13 1.87 15.07
CA LEU A 354 3.82 2.31 13.72
C LEU A 354 4.69 3.52 13.32
N VAL A 355 4.96 4.43 14.27
CA VAL A 355 5.86 5.58 14.06
C VAL A 355 7.27 5.09 13.74
N ALA A 356 7.83 4.18 14.55
CA ALA A 356 9.16 3.61 14.32
C ALA A 356 9.26 2.87 12.97
N MET A 357 8.20 2.18 12.57
CA MET A 357 8.13 1.54 11.23
C MET A 357 8.11 2.56 10.10
N ALA A 358 7.44 3.70 10.29
CA ALA A 358 7.38 4.77 9.31
C ALA A 358 8.73 5.52 9.22
N GLU A 359 9.41 5.74 10.34
CA GLU A 359 10.75 6.31 10.37
C GLU A 359 11.75 5.43 9.61
N GLN A 360 11.76 4.11 9.86
CA GLN A 360 12.60 3.16 9.13
C GLN A 360 12.27 3.13 7.63
N LEU A 361 10.99 3.23 7.25
CA LEU A 361 10.56 3.32 5.86
C LEU A 361 11.07 4.62 5.21
N ASN A 362 10.94 5.76 5.91
CA ASN A 362 11.40 7.06 5.45
C ASN A 362 12.92 7.08 5.26
N GLU A 363 13.68 6.45 6.15
CA GLU A 363 15.13 6.32 6.04
C GLU A 363 15.52 5.53 4.78
N SER A 364 14.91 4.35 4.56
CA SER A 364 15.15 3.53 3.37
C SER A 364 14.77 4.25 2.08
N ASN A 365 13.59 4.87 2.05
CA ASN A 365 13.11 5.60 0.88
C ASN A 365 13.83 6.93 0.69
N GLY A 366 14.35 7.53 1.76
CA GLY A 366 15.18 8.72 1.72
C GLY A 366 16.45 8.52 0.90
N ASP A 367 17.15 7.41 1.10
CA ASP A 367 18.33 7.05 0.33
C ASP A 367 18.02 6.81 -1.16
N ALA A 368 16.91 6.13 -1.45
CA ALA A 368 16.47 5.91 -2.83
C ALA A 368 16.06 7.23 -3.50
N LEU A 369 15.29 8.09 -2.81
CA LEU A 369 14.88 9.40 -3.33
C LEU A 369 16.09 10.33 -3.52
N ARG A 370 17.06 10.29 -2.61
CA ARG A 370 18.34 11.00 -2.79
C ARG A 370 19.04 10.57 -4.08
N THR A 371 19.11 9.28 -4.32
CA THR A 371 19.71 8.74 -5.56
C THR A 371 18.94 9.21 -6.79
N ILE A 372 17.60 9.21 -6.74
CA ILE A 372 16.72 9.73 -7.79
C ILE A 372 16.99 11.22 -8.05
N ALA A 373 17.12 12.03 -6.97
CA ALA A 373 17.42 13.45 -7.07
C ALA A 373 18.75 13.72 -7.76
N LEU A 374 19.80 12.99 -7.35
CA LEU A 374 21.14 13.13 -7.97
C LEU A 374 21.14 12.73 -9.44
N MET A 375 20.47 11.64 -9.81
CA MET A 375 20.30 11.25 -11.21
C MET A 375 19.52 12.31 -11.99
N ALA A 376 18.45 12.88 -11.41
CA ALA A 376 17.63 13.90 -12.07
C ALA A 376 18.41 15.20 -12.29
N LEU A 377 19.20 15.65 -11.31
CA LEU A 377 20.09 16.80 -11.45
C LEU A 377 21.14 16.55 -12.53
N ALA A 378 21.77 15.38 -12.54
CA ALA A 378 22.78 15.02 -13.52
C ALA A 378 22.22 15.00 -14.95
N ILE A 379 21.01 14.42 -15.13
CA ILE A 379 20.29 14.43 -16.42
C ILE A 379 19.97 15.86 -16.87
N THR A 380 19.42 16.68 -15.96
CA THR A 380 19.04 18.06 -16.25
C THR A 380 20.23 18.94 -16.64
N ASN A 381 21.37 18.70 -15.99
CA ASN A 381 22.62 19.44 -16.26
C ASN A 381 23.46 18.83 -17.41
N GLY A 382 23.08 17.63 -17.92
CA GLY A 382 23.83 16.95 -18.98
C GLY A 382 25.21 16.45 -18.56
N VAL A 383 25.41 16.16 -17.28
CA VAL A 383 26.67 15.69 -16.66
C VAL A 383 26.51 14.31 -16.05
N SER A 384 27.60 13.68 -15.63
CA SER A 384 27.56 12.47 -14.82
C SER A 384 27.26 12.82 -13.35
N MET A 385 26.81 11.82 -12.55
CA MET A 385 26.58 12.04 -11.11
C MET A 385 27.86 12.43 -10.35
N ASP A 386 29.03 11.97 -10.81
CA ASP A 386 30.33 12.29 -10.19
C ASP A 386 30.73 13.76 -10.40
N GLU A 387 30.25 14.37 -11.48
CA GLU A 387 30.52 15.76 -11.85
C GLU A 387 29.60 16.79 -11.20
N LEU A 388 28.56 16.34 -10.44
CA LEU A 388 27.74 17.22 -9.61
C LEU A 388 28.61 17.91 -8.56
N ASN A 389 28.30 19.16 -8.22
CA ASN A 389 29.00 19.90 -7.19
C ASN A 389 28.70 19.32 -5.77
N ASP A 390 29.50 19.72 -4.78
CA ASP A 390 29.42 19.18 -3.43
C ASP A 390 28.08 19.53 -2.74
N ASP A 391 27.54 20.72 -3.00
CA ASP A 391 26.24 21.17 -2.44
C ASP A 391 25.11 20.30 -3.01
N GLN A 392 25.11 20.02 -4.32
CA GLN A 392 24.13 19.11 -4.93
C GLN A 392 24.21 17.70 -4.39
N LYS A 393 25.42 17.19 -4.08
CA LYS A 393 25.63 15.87 -3.49
C LYS A 393 25.16 15.74 -2.03
N GLN A 394 25.04 16.85 -1.32
CA GLN A 394 24.55 16.88 0.07
C GLN A 394 23.02 16.85 0.19
N THR A 395 22.30 16.76 -0.93
CA THR A 395 20.84 16.66 -0.97
C THR A 395 20.33 15.47 -0.17
N VAL A 396 19.30 15.68 0.64
CA VAL A 396 18.56 14.68 1.38
C VAL A 396 17.06 14.81 1.15
N ALA A 397 16.34 13.70 1.19
CA ALA A 397 14.89 13.71 1.09
C ALA A 397 14.28 14.12 2.45
N HIS A 398 13.35 15.05 2.42
CA HIS A 398 12.61 15.49 3.59
C HIS A 398 11.25 14.81 3.68
N PHE A 399 10.87 14.37 4.89
CA PHE A 399 9.59 13.75 5.19
C PHE A 399 8.90 14.46 6.35
N LYS A 400 7.58 14.54 6.29
CA LYS A 400 6.80 15.03 7.43
C LYS A 400 6.92 14.09 8.61
N ASN A 401 6.80 14.64 9.82
CA ASN A 401 6.88 13.84 11.05
C ASN A 401 5.83 12.71 11.08
N PRO A 402 6.23 11.43 11.11
CA PRO A 402 5.30 10.31 11.07
C PRO A 402 4.44 10.16 12.34
N ALA A 403 4.82 10.78 13.45
CA ALA A 403 4.04 10.77 14.68
C ALA A 403 2.75 11.59 14.57
N MET A 404 2.66 12.52 13.60
CA MET A 404 1.51 13.42 13.38
C MET A 404 0.99 14.02 14.69
N PRO A 405 1.84 14.64 15.51
CA PRO A 405 1.40 15.23 16.76
C PRO A 405 0.41 16.38 16.51
N SER A 406 -0.50 16.64 17.46
CA SER A 406 -1.39 17.78 17.31
C SER A 406 -0.61 19.10 17.36
N VAL A 407 -1.01 20.08 16.54
CA VAL A 407 -0.36 21.40 16.50
C VAL A 407 -0.23 22.05 17.89
N ALA A 408 -1.20 21.82 18.78
CA ALA A 408 -1.15 22.35 20.14
C ALA A 408 0.00 21.76 20.96
N VAL A 409 0.25 20.43 20.84
CA VAL A 409 1.34 19.75 21.57
C VAL A 409 2.70 20.15 21.02
N THR A 410 2.84 20.24 19.71
CA THR A 410 4.10 20.65 19.07
C THR A 410 4.41 22.11 19.30
N ALA A 411 3.42 22.99 19.25
CA ALA A 411 3.59 24.41 19.55
C ALA A 411 4.02 24.64 21.00
N ASP A 412 3.44 23.96 21.97
CA ASP A 412 3.85 24.06 23.39
C ASP A 412 5.29 23.56 23.59
N ALA A 413 5.68 22.46 22.97
CA ALA A 413 7.05 21.97 23.01
C ALA A 413 8.03 22.93 22.34
N ALA A 414 7.71 23.44 21.14
CA ALA A 414 8.54 24.38 20.41
C ALA A 414 8.75 25.71 21.17
N ILE A 415 7.70 26.25 21.80
CA ILE A 415 7.78 27.46 22.63
C ILE A 415 8.68 27.22 23.85
N LYS A 416 8.59 26.07 24.49
CA LYS A 416 9.46 25.72 25.63
C LYS A 416 10.94 25.61 25.22
N ILE A 417 11.23 25.05 24.05
CA ILE A 417 12.60 24.99 23.52
C ILE A 417 13.08 26.39 23.14
N ALA A 418 12.26 27.21 22.50
CA ALA A 418 12.59 28.58 22.12
C ALA A 418 12.87 29.45 23.36
N SER A 419 12.15 29.24 24.47
CA SER A 419 12.43 29.93 25.72
C SER A 419 13.75 29.51 26.39
N ALA A 420 14.23 28.30 26.11
CA ALA A 420 15.50 27.78 26.64
C ALA A 420 16.71 28.05 25.75
N ARG A 421 16.50 28.32 24.44
CA ARG A 421 17.55 28.56 23.45
C ARG A 421 17.23 29.82 22.65
N GLU A 422 17.98 30.88 22.91
CA GLU A 422 17.85 32.15 22.21
C GLU A 422 18.06 31.97 20.69
N GLY A 423 17.22 32.61 19.87
CA GLY A 423 17.25 32.50 18.41
C GLY A 423 16.58 31.26 17.82
N PHE A 424 16.18 30.28 18.64
CA PHE A 424 15.54 29.06 18.10
C PHE A 424 14.20 29.34 17.40
N ALA A 425 13.43 30.31 17.88
CA ALA A 425 12.17 30.70 17.28
C ALA A 425 12.32 31.26 15.84
N GLU A 426 13.52 31.69 15.45
CA GLU A 426 13.82 32.20 14.13
C GLU A 426 14.30 31.11 13.14
N THR A 427 14.41 29.87 13.58
CA THR A 427 14.89 28.75 12.76
C THR A 427 13.75 28.07 11.99
N ASP A 428 14.07 27.49 10.84
CA ASP A 428 13.12 26.67 10.08
C ASP A 428 12.68 25.43 10.86
N THR A 429 13.59 24.84 11.63
CA THR A 429 13.32 23.74 12.56
C THR A 429 12.19 24.06 13.56
N PHE A 430 12.12 25.32 14.05
CA PHE A 430 11.02 25.76 14.91
C PHE A 430 9.67 25.72 14.17
N LEU A 431 9.64 26.22 12.94
CA LEU A 431 8.43 26.22 12.10
C LEU A 431 8.00 24.79 11.74
N GLU A 432 8.95 23.92 11.43
CA GLU A 432 8.69 22.48 11.18
C GLU A 432 8.10 21.80 12.42
N MET A 433 8.65 22.06 13.61
CA MET A 433 8.12 21.50 14.85
C MET A 433 6.67 21.90 15.12
N ILE A 434 6.29 23.12 14.74
CA ILE A 434 4.89 23.60 14.85
C ILE A 434 4.00 22.91 13.81
N GLY A 435 4.57 22.34 12.74
CA GLY A 435 3.84 21.58 11.71
C GLY A 435 3.65 22.32 10.39
N PHE A 436 4.41 23.39 10.14
CA PHE A 436 4.44 24.03 8.82
C PHE A 436 5.14 23.12 7.81
N SER A 437 4.60 23.08 6.58
CA SER A 437 5.25 22.40 5.47
C SER A 437 6.46 23.20 4.96
N GLN A 438 7.40 22.54 4.28
CA GLN A 438 8.53 23.22 3.62
C GLN A 438 8.07 24.35 2.70
N THR A 439 6.96 24.16 1.99
CA THR A 439 6.36 25.19 1.15
C THR A 439 5.89 26.40 1.96
N ASP A 440 5.29 26.18 3.13
CA ASP A 440 4.83 27.27 3.98
C ASP A 440 6.00 28.01 4.63
N ILE A 441 7.03 27.28 5.06
CA ILE A 441 8.26 27.86 5.63
C ILE A 441 8.92 28.80 4.61
N ARG A 442 9.06 28.36 3.36
CA ARG A 442 9.59 29.20 2.26
C ARG A 442 8.75 30.46 2.03
N ARG A 443 7.43 30.34 2.07
CA ARG A 443 6.53 31.51 1.94
C ARG A 443 6.71 32.48 3.08
N ILE A 444 6.86 31.98 4.31
CA ILE A 444 7.13 32.81 5.49
C ILE A 444 8.48 33.54 5.31
N ARG A 445 9.55 32.81 4.96
CA ARG A 445 10.88 33.39 4.74
C ARG A 445 10.90 34.45 3.63
N ALA A 446 10.26 34.16 2.52
CA ALA A 446 10.15 35.12 1.41
C ALA A 446 9.38 36.39 1.81
N GLN A 447 8.38 36.29 2.68
CA GLN A 447 7.68 37.46 3.23
C GLN A 447 8.56 38.26 4.21
N GLU A 448 9.25 37.59 5.11
CA GLU A 448 10.19 38.19 6.06
C GLU A 448 11.30 38.95 5.33
N GLN A 449 11.90 38.37 4.29
CA GLN A 449 12.92 39.03 3.47
C GLN A 449 12.38 40.28 2.76
N ARG A 450 11.17 40.23 2.21
CA ARG A 450 10.52 41.38 1.59
C ARG A 450 10.28 42.50 2.60
N THR A 451 9.79 42.15 3.80
CA THR A 451 9.55 43.15 4.86
C THR A 451 10.86 43.80 5.29
N ARG A 452 11.91 42.99 5.56
CA ARG A 452 13.26 43.54 5.89
C ARG A 452 13.82 44.43 4.77
N GLY A 453 13.60 44.07 3.50
CA GLY A 453 13.99 44.90 2.36
C GLY A 453 13.26 46.23 2.30
N PHE A 454 11.96 46.27 2.59
CA PHE A 454 11.20 47.51 2.68
C PHE A 454 11.63 48.40 3.87
N ASP A 455 11.91 47.81 5.03
CA ASP A 455 12.38 48.50 6.22
C ASP A 455 13.74 49.18 5.96
N LEU A 456 14.67 48.47 5.33
CA LEU A 456 15.99 49.02 4.95
C LEU A 456 15.88 50.18 3.95
N ILE A 457 14.97 50.06 2.96
CA ILE A 457 14.74 51.16 1.99
C ILE A 457 14.16 52.37 2.68
N SER A 458 13.19 52.17 3.59
CA SER A 458 12.59 53.28 4.36
C SER A 458 13.57 53.96 5.31
N GLU A 459 14.54 53.22 5.89
CA GLU A 459 15.63 53.80 6.70
C GLU A 459 16.59 54.66 5.85
N ILE A 460 16.93 54.19 4.64
CA ILE A 460 17.79 54.92 3.71
C ILE A 460 17.10 56.19 3.20
N GLU A 461 15.79 56.14 2.94
CA GLU A 461 15.03 57.31 2.49
C GLU A 461 14.79 58.35 3.62
N SER A 462 14.90 57.94 4.89
CA SER A 462 14.72 58.78 6.05
C SER A 462 16.03 59.37 6.61
N SER A 463 17.20 58.95 6.08
CA SER A 463 18.54 59.44 6.41
C SER A 463 19.03 60.47 5.40
#